data_c910c08d78acca90b48c36b86fcce819
#
_entry.id   c910c08d78acca90b48c36b86fcce819
#
_cell.length_a   1.000
_cell.length_b   1.000
_cell.length_c   1.000
_cell.angle_alpha   90.00
_cell.angle_beta   90.00
_cell.angle_gamma   90.00
#
_symmetry.space_group_name_H-M   'P 1'
#
loop_
_entity.id
_entity.type
_entity.pdbx_description
1 polymer ?
#
loop_
_entity_poly.entity_id
_entity_poly.type
_entity_poly.pdbx_seq_one_letter_code
_entity_poly.pdbx_strand_id
1 'polypeptide(L)'
;EEQCRQFLFSLRWPDGFICPRCGSKQFCEVKHRRVYHCLKCGHQASVTANTIFHKSHTPLNKWFLAVFLMAQDKRGLSAAKLARDIEVSPPTAWLMLQKIRKAMADRDASYLLSQIVEIDDAYFGAPDEGGKRGRGTDKTPGVIAVQVDALGRPEYVKLIVVENLRSETLVEATQKTVQPDTEVRTDGYKAYHRLSEHGYTVVSKKFDPEGDPDHLLWLHKIVSNLKAFIAGTFHGLDRKHLQRYFDEFAYRFNRRKFQSELFPRLLKACLSTSTVTYKQLVAGL
;
A
#
# COMPACT_ATOMS: atom_id res chain seq x y z
N GLU A 1 0.58 -15.79 -22.50
CA GLU A 1 -0.54 -14.84 -22.45
C GLU A 1 -1.84 -15.56 -22.10
N GLU A 2 -2.17 -16.67 -22.77
CA GLU A 2 -3.38 -17.44 -22.51
C GLU A 2 -3.42 -18.03 -21.09
N GLN A 3 -2.32 -18.64 -20.64
CA GLN A 3 -2.18 -19.14 -19.28
C GLN A 3 -2.39 -18.04 -18.22
N CYS A 4 -1.84 -16.82 -18.47
CA CYS A 4 -2.08 -15.68 -17.59
C CYS A 4 -3.56 -15.32 -17.51
N ARG A 5 -4.28 -15.38 -18.63
CA ARG A 5 -5.71 -15.11 -18.69
C ARG A 5 -6.54 -16.14 -17.91
N GLN A 6 -6.22 -17.42 -18.11
CA GLN A 6 -6.87 -18.51 -17.39
C GLN A 6 -6.62 -18.41 -15.89
N PHE A 7 -5.40 -18.04 -15.49
CA PHE A 7 -5.08 -17.81 -14.08
C PHE A 7 -5.86 -16.61 -13.51
N LEU A 8 -5.95 -15.48 -14.24
CA LEU A 8 -6.80 -14.37 -13.80
C LEU A 8 -8.28 -14.76 -13.74
N PHE A 9 -8.75 -15.62 -14.65
CA PHE A 9 -10.12 -16.12 -14.63
C PHE A 9 -10.39 -16.91 -13.34
N SER A 10 -9.52 -17.84 -12.97
CA SER A 10 -9.67 -18.63 -11.74
C SER A 10 -9.62 -17.79 -10.46
N LEU A 11 -8.80 -16.71 -10.45
CA LEU A 11 -8.77 -15.77 -9.32
C LEU A 11 -10.02 -14.88 -9.24
N ARG A 12 -10.56 -14.48 -10.41
CA ARG A 12 -11.72 -13.58 -10.48
C ARG A 12 -13.04 -14.31 -10.22
N TRP A 13 -13.13 -15.54 -10.69
CA TRP A 13 -14.32 -16.39 -10.62
C TRP A 13 -13.93 -17.79 -10.13
N PRO A 14 -13.60 -17.95 -8.84
CA PRO A 14 -13.14 -19.22 -8.30
C PRO A 14 -14.18 -20.34 -8.43
N ASP A 15 -15.47 -19.99 -8.36
CA ASP A 15 -16.61 -20.93 -8.50
C ASP A 15 -17.21 -20.92 -9.92
N GLY A 16 -16.42 -20.53 -10.91
CA GLY A 16 -16.87 -20.35 -12.29
C GLY A 16 -17.40 -18.94 -12.59
N PHE A 17 -17.59 -18.67 -13.87
CA PHE A 17 -18.03 -17.34 -14.33
C PHE A 17 -19.34 -16.89 -13.68
N ILE A 18 -19.33 -15.63 -13.23
CA ILE A 18 -20.53 -14.92 -12.76
C ILE A 18 -20.59 -13.60 -13.54
N CYS A 19 -21.70 -13.40 -14.25
CA CYS A 19 -21.91 -12.19 -15.03
C CYS A 19 -21.96 -10.95 -14.12
N PRO A 20 -21.06 -9.95 -14.30
CA PRO A 20 -21.03 -8.76 -13.45
C PRO A 20 -22.26 -7.84 -13.61
N ARG A 21 -23.10 -8.08 -14.63
CA ARG A 21 -24.31 -7.29 -14.88
C ARG A 21 -25.58 -7.93 -14.30
N CYS A 22 -25.73 -9.25 -14.42
CA CYS A 22 -27.00 -9.92 -14.04
C CYS A 22 -26.84 -11.13 -13.13
N GLY A 23 -25.62 -11.47 -12.69
CA GLY A 23 -25.34 -12.59 -11.79
C GLY A 23 -25.46 -13.99 -12.42
N SER A 24 -25.84 -14.12 -13.70
CA SER A 24 -25.99 -15.42 -14.36
C SER A 24 -24.63 -16.13 -14.48
N LYS A 25 -24.65 -17.47 -14.33
CA LYS A 25 -23.49 -18.35 -14.55
C LYS A 25 -23.43 -18.90 -15.98
N GLN A 26 -24.46 -18.69 -16.80
CA GLN A 26 -24.52 -19.18 -18.18
C GLN A 26 -23.72 -18.26 -19.10
N PHE A 27 -22.71 -18.79 -19.76
CA PHE A 27 -21.85 -18.03 -20.66
C PHE A 27 -21.27 -18.90 -21.77
N CYS A 28 -20.79 -18.24 -22.84
CA CYS A 28 -19.86 -18.82 -23.80
C CYS A 28 -18.61 -17.94 -23.93
N GLU A 29 -17.48 -18.58 -24.21
CA GLU A 29 -16.25 -17.86 -24.47
C GLU A 29 -16.16 -17.44 -25.94
N VAL A 30 -15.94 -16.14 -26.16
CA VAL A 30 -15.68 -15.58 -27.49
C VAL A 30 -14.17 -15.42 -27.67
N LYS A 31 -13.49 -16.50 -28.05
CA LYS A 31 -12.02 -16.63 -28.06
C LYS A 31 -11.30 -15.51 -28.82
N HIS A 32 -11.75 -15.16 -30.05
CA HIS A 32 -11.12 -14.12 -30.87
C HIS A 32 -11.19 -12.73 -30.24
N ARG A 33 -12.20 -12.45 -29.41
CA ARG A 33 -12.36 -11.19 -28.67
C ARG A 33 -11.85 -11.25 -27.22
N ARG A 34 -11.51 -12.44 -26.75
CA ARG A 34 -11.02 -12.70 -25.40
C ARG A 34 -11.99 -12.21 -24.31
N VAL A 35 -13.31 -12.44 -24.52
CA VAL A 35 -14.39 -12.08 -23.61
C VAL A 35 -15.33 -13.24 -23.34
N TYR A 36 -16.01 -13.18 -22.22
CA TYR A 36 -17.04 -14.11 -21.78
C TYR A 36 -18.40 -13.46 -22.02
N HIS A 37 -19.20 -14.05 -22.93
CA HIS A 37 -20.51 -13.55 -23.30
C HIS A 37 -21.58 -14.21 -22.44
N CYS A 38 -22.32 -13.42 -21.65
CA CYS A 38 -23.42 -13.90 -20.83
C CYS A 38 -24.62 -14.27 -21.70
N LEU A 39 -25.05 -15.53 -21.65
CA LEU A 39 -26.19 -16.02 -22.45
C LEU A 39 -27.53 -15.48 -21.96
N LYS A 40 -27.60 -14.97 -20.71
CA LYS A 40 -28.87 -14.40 -20.16
C LYS A 40 -29.11 -12.94 -20.57
N CYS A 41 -28.08 -12.08 -20.51
CA CYS A 41 -28.26 -10.63 -20.70
C CYS A 41 -27.39 -10.04 -21.82
N GLY A 42 -26.65 -10.85 -22.57
CA GLY A 42 -25.79 -10.41 -23.66
C GLY A 42 -24.54 -9.61 -23.25
N HIS A 43 -24.30 -9.41 -21.95
CA HIS A 43 -23.12 -8.68 -21.48
C HIS A 43 -21.81 -9.41 -21.80
N GLN A 44 -20.82 -8.69 -22.32
CA GLN A 44 -19.49 -9.22 -22.59
C GLN A 44 -18.51 -8.75 -21.51
N ALA A 45 -18.00 -9.68 -20.72
CA ALA A 45 -17.02 -9.42 -19.66
C ALA A 45 -15.63 -9.94 -20.06
N SER A 46 -14.59 -9.21 -19.72
CA SER A 46 -13.21 -9.72 -19.79
C SER A 46 -12.62 -9.88 -18.39
N VAL A 47 -11.60 -10.72 -18.24
CA VAL A 47 -10.90 -10.89 -16.95
C VAL A 47 -10.23 -9.61 -16.46
N THR A 48 -9.91 -8.69 -17.37
CA THR A 48 -9.22 -7.43 -17.07
C THR A 48 -10.15 -6.24 -16.90
N ALA A 49 -11.44 -6.37 -17.27
CA ALA A 49 -12.40 -5.25 -17.18
C ALA A 49 -12.58 -4.75 -15.73
N ASN A 50 -12.55 -3.42 -15.55
CA ASN A 50 -12.68 -2.76 -14.24
C ASN A 50 -11.60 -3.15 -13.21
N THR A 51 -10.41 -3.53 -13.67
CA THR A 51 -9.23 -3.81 -12.84
C THR A 51 -8.11 -2.84 -13.17
N ILE A 52 -6.96 -2.95 -12.50
CA ILE A 52 -5.79 -2.14 -12.88
C ILE A 52 -5.28 -2.48 -14.30
N PHE A 53 -5.60 -3.66 -14.82
CA PHE A 53 -5.25 -4.13 -16.18
C PHE A 53 -6.19 -3.62 -17.27
N HIS A 54 -7.27 -2.94 -16.92
CA HIS A 54 -8.29 -2.48 -17.86
C HIS A 54 -7.69 -1.59 -18.95
N LYS A 55 -8.03 -1.90 -20.23
CA LYS A 55 -7.53 -1.19 -21.43
C LYS A 55 -6.02 -1.04 -21.50
N SER A 56 -5.25 -1.95 -20.88
CA SER A 56 -3.80 -1.98 -21.02
C SER A 56 -3.40 -2.53 -22.38
N HIS A 57 -2.50 -1.83 -23.10
CA HIS A 57 -1.86 -2.35 -24.30
C HIS A 57 -0.66 -3.25 -23.97
N THR A 58 -0.17 -3.22 -22.73
CA THR A 58 0.90 -4.12 -22.27
C THR A 58 0.36 -5.52 -22.10
N PRO A 59 1.01 -6.56 -22.66
CA PRO A 59 0.61 -7.95 -22.53
C PRO A 59 0.55 -8.43 -21.08
N LEU A 60 -0.34 -9.37 -20.76
CA LEU A 60 -0.53 -9.87 -19.40
C LEU A 60 0.71 -10.57 -18.85
N ASN A 61 1.49 -11.26 -19.67
CA ASN A 61 2.74 -11.89 -19.23
C ASN A 61 3.74 -10.85 -18.68
N LYS A 62 3.84 -9.66 -19.28
CA LYS A 62 4.65 -8.54 -18.76
C LYS A 62 4.08 -8.00 -17.44
N TRP A 63 2.76 -7.93 -17.31
CA TRP A 63 2.11 -7.59 -16.05
C TRP A 63 2.39 -8.62 -14.94
N PHE A 64 2.30 -9.91 -15.26
CA PHE A 64 2.61 -10.97 -14.32
C PHE A 64 4.06 -10.89 -13.84
N LEU A 65 4.99 -10.66 -14.77
CA LEU A 65 6.40 -10.49 -14.42
C LEU A 65 6.62 -9.25 -13.55
N ALA A 66 5.97 -8.12 -13.88
CA ALA A 66 6.06 -6.90 -13.05
C ALA A 66 5.53 -7.13 -11.62
N VAL A 67 4.37 -7.78 -11.47
CA VAL A 67 3.80 -8.13 -10.17
C VAL A 67 4.71 -9.10 -9.40
N PHE A 68 5.28 -10.10 -10.10
CA PHE A 68 6.21 -11.06 -9.51
C PHE A 68 7.49 -10.37 -9.01
N LEU A 69 8.15 -9.60 -9.85
CA LEU A 69 9.37 -8.86 -9.47
C LEU A 69 9.11 -7.91 -8.31
N MET A 70 7.97 -7.22 -8.33
CA MET A 70 7.58 -6.34 -7.24
C MET A 70 7.28 -7.11 -5.95
N ALA A 71 6.78 -8.33 -6.01
CA ALA A 71 6.56 -9.18 -4.85
C ALA A 71 7.87 -9.72 -4.25
N GLN A 72 8.87 -10.01 -5.07
CA GLN A 72 10.12 -10.67 -4.63
C GLN A 72 11.17 -9.69 -4.09
N ASP A 73 11.36 -8.51 -4.67
CA ASP A 73 12.45 -7.61 -4.28
C ASP A 73 12.08 -6.76 -3.06
N LYS A 74 12.64 -7.12 -1.89
CA LYS A 74 12.40 -6.42 -0.61
C LYS A 74 12.90 -4.97 -0.61
N ARG A 75 13.87 -4.63 -1.47
CA ARG A 75 14.45 -3.29 -1.56
C ARG A 75 13.55 -2.32 -2.34
N GLY A 76 12.50 -2.84 -2.96
CA GLY A 76 11.66 -2.11 -3.90
C GLY A 76 12.16 -2.20 -5.34
N LEU A 77 11.31 -1.84 -6.28
CA LEU A 77 11.57 -1.94 -7.72
C LEU A 77 11.45 -0.57 -8.37
N SER A 78 12.55 -0.05 -8.92
CA SER A 78 12.54 1.20 -9.67
C SER A 78 11.91 1.03 -11.05
N ALA A 79 11.30 2.10 -11.59
CA ALA A 79 10.73 2.08 -12.94
C ALA A 79 11.78 1.81 -14.03
N ALA A 80 12.99 2.34 -13.85
CA ALA A 80 14.09 2.11 -14.80
C ALA A 80 14.54 0.65 -14.81
N LYS A 81 14.61 -0.01 -13.63
CA LYS A 81 14.92 -1.44 -13.55
C LYS A 81 13.82 -2.26 -14.20
N LEU A 82 12.55 -2.03 -13.82
CA LEU A 82 11.43 -2.77 -14.40
C LEU A 82 11.37 -2.61 -15.91
N ALA A 83 11.57 -1.38 -16.44
CA ALA A 83 11.54 -1.11 -17.87
C ALA A 83 12.53 -2.00 -18.66
N ARG A 84 13.73 -2.18 -18.12
CA ARG A 84 14.76 -3.07 -18.72
C ARG A 84 14.39 -4.53 -18.59
N ASP A 85 13.94 -4.97 -17.41
CA ASP A 85 13.69 -6.37 -17.11
C ASP A 85 12.52 -6.95 -17.94
N ILE A 86 11.52 -6.12 -18.27
CA ILE A 86 10.34 -6.54 -19.04
C ILE A 86 10.22 -5.90 -20.42
N GLU A 87 11.25 -5.17 -20.86
CA GLU A 87 11.32 -4.54 -22.20
C GLU A 87 10.09 -3.67 -22.51
N VAL A 88 9.86 -2.67 -21.68
CA VAL A 88 8.85 -1.62 -21.89
C VAL A 88 9.48 -0.24 -21.72
N SER A 89 8.80 0.82 -22.19
CA SER A 89 9.30 2.17 -21.95
C SER A 89 9.28 2.54 -20.45
N PRO A 90 10.21 3.38 -19.96
CA PRO A 90 10.22 3.83 -18.58
C PRO A 90 8.90 4.45 -18.10
N PRO A 91 8.17 5.27 -18.89
CA PRO A 91 6.85 5.76 -18.52
C PRO A 91 5.81 4.63 -18.34
N THR A 92 5.86 3.59 -19.19
CA THR A 92 4.99 2.42 -19.07
C THR A 92 5.29 1.65 -17.78
N ALA A 93 6.56 1.38 -17.50
CA ALA A 93 6.99 0.72 -16.26
C ALA A 93 6.56 1.49 -15.02
N TRP A 94 6.75 2.82 -15.01
CA TRP A 94 6.30 3.69 -13.93
C TRP A 94 4.79 3.59 -13.71
N LEU A 95 4.01 3.68 -14.79
CA LEU A 95 2.55 3.55 -14.74
C LEU A 95 2.11 2.19 -14.17
N MET A 96 2.76 1.11 -14.59
CA MET A 96 2.49 -0.23 -14.07
C MET A 96 2.75 -0.31 -12.56
N LEU A 97 3.91 0.16 -12.10
CA LEU A 97 4.25 0.17 -10.67
C LEU A 97 3.28 1.02 -9.85
N GLN A 98 2.86 2.19 -10.34
CA GLN A 98 1.90 3.03 -9.62
C GLN A 98 0.52 2.37 -9.52
N LYS A 99 0.07 1.66 -10.55
CA LYS A 99 -1.17 0.89 -10.52
C LYS A 99 -1.09 -0.28 -9.53
N ILE A 100 0.04 -0.98 -9.45
CA ILE A 100 0.24 -2.06 -8.48
C ILE A 100 0.26 -1.50 -7.05
N ARG A 101 0.94 -0.35 -6.80
CA ARG A 101 0.92 0.34 -5.48
C ARG A 101 -0.50 0.75 -5.08
N LYS A 102 -1.30 1.23 -6.04
CA LYS A 102 -2.72 1.51 -5.79
C LYS A 102 -3.48 0.25 -5.33
N ALA A 103 -3.21 -0.90 -5.95
CA ALA A 103 -3.81 -2.16 -5.54
C ALA A 103 -3.37 -2.60 -4.13
N MET A 104 -2.13 -2.34 -3.76
CA MET A 104 -1.63 -2.55 -2.40
C MET A 104 -2.35 -1.67 -1.39
N ALA A 105 -2.49 -0.37 -1.70
CA ALA A 105 -3.21 0.61 -0.87
C ALA A 105 -4.67 0.21 -0.65
N ASP A 106 -5.41 -0.07 -1.74
CA ASP A 106 -6.83 -0.43 -1.67
C ASP A 106 -7.06 -1.70 -0.85
N ARG A 107 -6.15 -2.68 -0.98
CA ARG A 107 -6.23 -3.92 -0.18
C ARG A 107 -6.01 -3.64 1.30
N ASP A 108 -5.07 -2.77 1.65
CA ASP A 108 -4.77 -2.46 3.04
C ASP A 108 -5.74 -1.43 3.66
N ALA A 109 -6.47 -0.67 2.86
CA ALA A 109 -7.57 0.18 3.33
C ALA A 109 -8.76 -0.61 3.91
N SER A 110 -8.85 -1.93 3.65
CA SER A 110 -9.97 -2.76 4.08
C SER A 110 -9.99 -3.14 5.57
N TYR A 111 -8.97 -2.75 6.35
CA TYR A 111 -8.89 -3.00 7.79
C TYR A 111 -8.20 -1.86 8.53
N LEU A 112 -8.49 -1.73 9.81
CA LEU A 112 -7.83 -0.81 10.74
C LEU A 112 -6.99 -1.61 11.74
N LEU A 113 -6.00 -0.95 12.35
CA LEU A 113 -5.22 -1.51 13.45
C LEU A 113 -6.05 -1.50 14.73
N SER A 114 -5.75 -2.42 15.67
CA SER A 114 -6.50 -2.60 16.91
C SER A 114 -5.60 -3.13 18.03
N GLN A 115 -6.18 -3.34 19.21
CA GLN A 115 -5.52 -3.85 20.41
C GLN A 115 -4.53 -2.83 21.01
N ILE A 116 -3.25 -2.96 20.74
CA ILE A 116 -2.20 -2.04 21.16
C ILE A 116 -1.53 -1.49 19.91
N VAL A 117 -1.54 -0.18 19.77
CA VAL A 117 -0.96 0.50 18.60
C VAL A 117 0.04 1.57 19.04
N GLU A 118 1.29 1.40 18.64
CA GLU A 118 2.32 2.43 18.79
C GLU A 118 2.19 3.45 17.66
N ILE A 119 2.17 4.75 17.98
CA ILE A 119 2.09 5.83 16.99
C ILE A 119 3.17 6.87 17.24
N ASP A 120 3.88 7.24 16.17
CA ASP A 120 4.84 8.33 16.16
C ASP A 120 4.91 8.98 14.78
N ASP A 121 5.56 10.14 14.70
CA ASP A 121 5.80 10.86 13.47
C ASP A 121 7.26 10.77 13.02
N ALA A 122 7.47 10.85 11.72
CA ALA A 122 8.80 10.93 11.13
C ALA A 122 8.80 11.82 9.89
N TYR A 123 9.97 12.39 9.56
CA TYR A 123 10.17 13.23 8.40
C TYR A 123 10.89 12.49 7.28
N PHE A 124 10.42 12.68 6.05
CA PHE A 124 10.89 12.03 4.82
C PHE A 124 11.27 13.07 3.77
N GLY A 125 12.38 12.87 3.11
CA GLY A 125 12.93 13.76 2.07
C GLY A 125 14.43 13.62 1.98
N ALA A 126 15.01 14.25 0.96
CA ALA A 126 16.46 14.27 0.77
C ALA A 126 17.18 14.94 1.97
N PRO A 127 18.44 14.56 2.25
CA PRO A 127 19.27 15.32 3.15
C PRO A 127 19.32 16.78 2.73
N ASP A 128 19.16 17.70 3.67
CA ASP A 128 19.25 19.14 3.45
C ASP A 128 20.48 19.65 4.23
N GLU A 129 21.52 20.04 3.51
CA GLU A 129 22.75 20.58 4.12
C GLU A 129 22.45 21.93 4.72
N GLY A 130 22.53 22.06 6.06
CA GLY A 130 22.20 23.27 6.80
C GLY A 130 20.72 23.42 7.18
N GLY A 131 19.86 22.52 6.76
CA GLY A 131 18.44 22.54 7.13
C GLY A 131 18.15 22.21 8.59
N LYS A 132 17.04 22.75 9.12
CA LYS A 132 16.57 22.45 10.49
C LYS A 132 16.25 20.98 10.66
N ARG A 133 16.63 20.40 11.80
CA ARG A 133 16.28 19.03 12.17
C ARG A 133 14.95 18.99 12.93
N GLY A 134 14.18 17.92 12.75
CA GLY A 134 12.92 17.70 13.48
C GLY A 134 11.78 18.62 13.01
N ARG A 135 10.94 19.03 13.93
CA ARG A 135 9.78 19.90 13.67
C ARG A 135 10.25 21.30 13.25
N GLY A 136 9.96 21.68 12.01
CA GLY A 136 10.45 22.91 11.36
C GLY A 136 11.36 22.68 10.16
N THR A 137 11.56 21.42 9.77
CA THR A 137 12.18 21.05 8.51
C THR A 137 11.17 21.16 7.35
N ASP A 138 11.66 21.40 6.12
CA ASP A 138 10.85 21.38 4.89
C ASP A 138 10.52 19.96 4.40
N LYS A 139 11.01 18.93 5.12
CA LYS A 139 10.72 17.52 4.80
C LYS A 139 9.26 17.19 5.05
N THR A 140 8.77 16.18 4.31
CA THR A 140 7.39 15.72 4.41
C THR A 140 7.17 14.92 5.68
N PRO A 141 6.25 15.31 6.57
CA PRO A 141 5.90 14.53 7.73
C PRO A 141 5.03 13.33 7.36
N GLY A 142 5.23 12.23 8.06
CA GLY A 142 4.40 11.04 7.99
C GLY A 142 4.10 10.51 9.38
N VAL A 143 2.89 9.99 9.58
CA VAL A 143 2.46 9.29 10.79
C VAL A 143 2.61 7.80 10.57
N ILE A 144 3.25 7.13 11.52
CA ILE A 144 3.51 5.70 11.53
C ILE A 144 2.72 5.07 12.68
N ALA A 145 1.83 4.13 12.36
CA ALA A 145 1.09 3.35 13.33
C ALA A 145 1.49 1.88 13.21
N VAL A 146 1.87 1.27 14.33
CA VAL A 146 2.35 -0.12 14.43
C VAL A 146 1.50 -0.87 15.44
N GLN A 147 0.72 -1.84 14.99
CA GLN A 147 0.06 -2.78 15.88
C GLN A 147 1.09 -3.76 16.43
N VAL A 148 1.09 -3.93 17.74
CA VAL A 148 1.96 -4.89 18.44
C VAL A 148 1.11 -5.95 19.16
N ASP A 149 1.68 -7.16 19.30
CA ASP A 149 1.07 -8.22 20.10
C ASP A 149 1.35 -7.99 21.60
N ALA A 150 0.80 -8.87 22.44
CA ALA A 150 0.97 -8.81 23.91
C ALA A 150 2.44 -8.88 24.38
N LEU A 151 3.34 -9.36 23.53
CA LEU A 151 4.79 -9.41 23.78
C LEU A 151 5.53 -8.21 23.17
N GLY A 152 4.82 -7.19 22.70
CA GLY A 152 5.39 -6.00 22.06
C GLY A 152 5.98 -6.25 20.67
N ARG A 153 5.71 -7.39 20.00
CA ARG A 153 6.24 -7.69 18.67
C ARG A 153 5.34 -7.08 17.59
N PRO A 154 5.90 -6.46 16.54
CA PRO A 154 5.10 -5.80 15.51
C PRO A 154 4.32 -6.82 14.69
N GLU A 155 3.03 -6.56 14.46
CA GLU A 155 2.16 -7.38 13.62
C GLU A 155 1.84 -6.71 12.30
N TYR A 156 1.21 -5.54 12.35
CA TYR A 156 0.77 -4.77 11.20
C TYR A 156 1.22 -3.32 11.32
N VAL A 157 1.37 -2.65 10.17
CA VAL A 157 1.69 -1.22 10.11
C VAL A 157 0.73 -0.49 9.19
N LYS A 158 0.49 0.78 9.52
CA LYS A 158 -0.15 1.77 8.66
C LYS A 158 0.73 3.01 8.62
N LEU A 159 0.84 3.62 7.46
CA LEU A 159 1.71 4.74 7.20
C LEU A 159 0.92 5.80 6.43
N ILE A 160 0.84 7.01 6.96
CA ILE A 160 0.11 8.11 6.32
C ILE A 160 1.02 9.33 6.18
N VAL A 161 1.14 9.84 4.97
CA VAL A 161 1.72 11.15 4.71
C VAL A 161 0.72 12.22 5.16
N VAL A 162 1.19 13.18 5.94
CA VAL A 162 0.37 14.27 6.46
C VAL A 162 0.93 15.63 6.04
N GLU A 163 0.12 16.65 6.05
CA GLU A 163 0.56 18.00 5.71
C GLU A 163 1.34 18.66 6.86
N ASN A 164 0.94 18.36 8.09
CA ASN A 164 1.52 18.91 9.31
C ASN A 164 1.27 17.95 10.49
N LEU A 165 1.84 18.29 11.66
CA LEU A 165 1.70 17.49 12.89
C LEU A 165 0.84 18.21 13.95
N ARG A 166 -0.18 18.95 13.52
CA ARG A 166 -1.18 19.53 14.43
C ARG A 166 -2.10 18.44 14.98
N SER A 167 -2.69 18.69 16.13
CA SER A 167 -3.55 17.71 16.82
C SER A 167 -4.69 17.22 15.92
N GLU A 168 -5.33 18.12 15.17
CA GLU A 168 -6.43 17.76 14.26
C GLU A 168 -5.97 16.78 13.18
N THR A 169 -4.82 17.05 12.57
CA THR A 169 -4.23 16.20 11.53
C THR A 169 -3.83 14.83 12.08
N LEU A 170 -3.28 14.79 13.30
CA LEU A 170 -2.91 13.52 13.96
C LEU A 170 -4.14 12.70 14.35
N VAL A 171 -5.21 13.35 14.81
CA VAL A 171 -6.51 12.70 15.10
C VAL A 171 -7.07 12.10 13.81
N GLU A 172 -7.13 12.86 12.72
CA GLU A 172 -7.63 12.36 11.43
C GLU A 172 -6.81 11.18 10.90
N ALA A 173 -5.47 11.26 10.97
CA ALA A 173 -4.58 10.18 10.56
C ALA A 173 -4.79 8.93 11.41
N THR A 174 -4.97 9.08 12.73
CA THR A 174 -5.24 7.96 13.64
C THR A 174 -6.58 7.32 13.34
N GLN A 175 -7.65 8.09 13.17
CA GLN A 175 -8.98 7.58 12.83
C GLN A 175 -9.02 6.82 11.49
N LYS A 176 -8.18 7.21 10.53
CA LYS A 176 -8.03 6.49 9.25
C LYS A 176 -7.26 5.17 9.36
N THR A 177 -6.51 4.96 10.44
CA THR A 177 -5.59 3.82 10.58
C THR A 177 -5.88 2.88 11.72
N VAL A 178 -6.52 3.37 12.78
CA VAL A 178 -6.72 2.67 14.06
C VAL A 178 -8.20 2.64 14.42
N GLN A 179 -8.67 1.49 14.91
CA GLN A 179 -10.04 1.33 15.40
C GLN A 179 -10.27 2.17 16.67
N PRO A 180 -11.48 2.68 16.91
CA PRO A 180 -11.87 3.21 18.21
C PRO A 180 -11.62 2.19 19.35
N ASP A 181 -11.59 2.64 20.58
CA ASP A 181 -11.35 1.84 21.79
C ASP A 181 -10.02 1.08 21.83
N THR A 182 -9.05 1.54 21.02
CA THR A 182 -7.69 0.99 20.96
C THR A 182 -6.76 1.68 21.96
N GLU A 183 -5.88 0.91 22.63
CA GLU A 183 -4.76 1.48 23.40
C GLU A 183 -3.71 2.03 22.43
N VAL A 184 -3.48 3.36 22.49
CA VAL A 184 -2.51 4.07 21.65
C VAL A 184 -1.32 4.51 22.50
N ARG A 185 -0.14 3.97 22.20
CA ARG A 185 1.13 4.35 22.84
C ARG A 185 1.87 5.36 21.99
N THR A 186 2.28 6.47 22.59
CA THR A 186 2.95 7.57 21.88
C THR A 186 4.18 8.06 22.62
N ASP A 187 5.01 8.86 21.94
CA ASP A 187 6.01 9.70 22.59
C ASP A 187 5.33 10.79 23.44
N GLY A 188 6.13 11.57 24.16
CA GLY A 188 5.60 12.67 25.01
C GLY A 188 5.08 13.88 24.24
N TYR A 189 4.79 13.81 22.94
CA TYR A 189 4.32 14.94 22.15
C TYR A 189 2.86 15.28 22.46
N LYS A 190 2.64 16.51 22.95
CA LYS A 190 1.33 16.99 23.43
C LYS A 190 0.20 16.90 22.39
N ALA A 191 0.51 16.97 21.10
CA ALA A 191 -0.50 16.93 20.04
C ALA A 191 -1.26 15.59 19.99
N TYR A 192 -0.68 14.49 20.49
CA TYR A 192 -1.35 13.20 20.60
C TYR A 192 -2.36 13.11 21.75
N HIS A 193 -2.31 14.01 22.75
CA HIS A 193 -3.22 13.95 23.91
C HIS A 193 -4.69 14.07 23.53
N ARG A 194 -5.01 14.79 22.44
CA ARG A 194 -6.39 14.90 21.95
C ARG A 194 -7.00 13.61 21.43
N LEU A 195 -6.21 12.57 21.21
CA LEU A 195 -6.74 11.26 20.83
C LEU A 195 -7.67 10.69 21.92
N SER A 196 -7.45 11.01 23.21
CA SER A 196 -8.33 10.60 24.28
C SER A 196 -9.77 11.14 24.16
N GLU A 197 -9.93 12.34 23.56
CA GLU A 197 -11.24 12.94 23.29
C GLU A 197 -12.00 12.23 22.16
N HIS A 198 -11.30 11.38 21.39
CA HIS A 198 -11.81 10.68 20.22
C HIS A 198 -11.92 9.15 20.41
N GLY A 199 -12.01 8.69 21.66
CA GLY A 199 -12.28 7.28 21.99
C GLY A 199 -11.04 6.39 21.96
N TYR A 200 -9.83 6.94 22.16
CA TYR A 200 -8.60 6.15 22.30
C TYR A 200 -8.08 6.18 23.73
N THR A 201 -7.57 5.05 24.23
CA THR A 201 -6.84 5.01 25.50
C THR A 201 -5.38 5.41 25.24
N VAL A 202 -5.02 6.65 25.55
CA VAL A 202 -3.69 7.20 25.24
C VAL A 202 -2.71 6.94 26.39
N VAL A 203 -1.63 6.21 26.09
CA VAL A 203 -0.48 6.01 26.98
C VAL A 203 0.71 6.79 26.39
N SER A 204 0.94 7.99 26.91
CA SER A 204 2.00 8.89 26.46
C SER A 204 3.19 8.83 27.41
N LYS A 205 4.39 8.49 26.89
CA LYS A 205 5.61 8.38 27.67
C LYS A 205 6.78 8.96 26.89
N LYS A 206 7.55 9.86 27.51
CA LYS A 206 8.80 10.35 26.93
C LYS A 206 9.81 9.21 26.85
N PHE A 207 10.61 9.19 25.78
CA PHE A 207 11.72 8.28 25.65
C PHE A 207 12.71 8.47 26.82
N ASP A 208 13.00 7.38 27.51
CA ASP A 208 13.94 7.31 28.63
C ASP A 208 14.94 6.17 28.34
N PRO A 209 16.17 6.51 27.91
CA PRO A 209 17.16 5.49 27.54
C PRO A 209 17.64 4.64 28.72
N GLU A 210 17.51 5.11 29.97
CA GLU A 210 17.94 4.38 31.14
C GLU A 210 16.80 3.55 31.77
N GLY A 211 15.57 4.11 31.83
CA GLY A 211 14.42 3.48 32.48
C GLY A 211 13.55 2.66 31.54
N ASP A 212 13.44 3.01 30.27
CA ASP A 212 12.65 2.30 29.25
C ASP A 212 13.25 2.42 27.85
N PRO A 213 14.40 1.76 27.60
CA PRO A 213 15.09 1.84 26.31
C PRO A 213 14.29 1.24 25.15
N ASP A 214 13.30 0.40 25.46
CA ASP A 214 12.47 -0.32 24.47
C ASP A 214 11.17 0.41 24.12
N HIS A 215 10.95 1.61 24.68
CA HIS A 215 9.77 2.42 24.33
C HIS A 215 9.74 2.74 22.84
N LEU A 216 8.66 2.32 22.15
CA LEU A 216 8.47 2.43 20.69
C LEU A 216 9.62 1.83 19.84
N LEU A 217 10.34 0.85 20.37
CA LEU A 217 11.53 0.26 19.73
C LEU A 217 11.24 -0.26 18.32
N TRP A 218 10.14 -0.99 18.15
CA TRP A 218 9.80 -1.55 16.84
C TRP A 218 9.32 -0.49 15.86
N LEU A 219 8.61 0.51 16.34
CA LEU A 219 8.23 1.66 15.51
C LEU A 219 9.47 2.37 14.95
N HIS A 220 10.47 2.66 15.79
CA HIS A 220 11.72 3.29 15.37
C HIS A 220 12.51 2.43 14.36
N LYS A 221 12.54 1.09 14.56
CA LYS A 221 13.14 0.14 13.59
C LYS A 221 12.38 0.15 12.24
N ILE A 222 11.06 0.22 12.28
CA ILE A 222 10.23 0.30 11.08
C ILE A 222 10.47 1.62 10.34
N VAL A 223 10.54 2.75 11.05
CA VAL A 223 10.89 4.06 10.47
C VAL A 223 12.25 4.03 9.79
N SER A 224 13.26 3.44 10.44
CA SER A 224 14.61 3.29 9.87
C SER A 224 14.58 2.44 8.60
N ASN A 225 13.87 1.32 8.60
CA ASN A 225 13.72 0.45 7.43
C ASN A 225 12.96 1.15 6.29
N LEU A 226 11.92 1.93 6.60
CA LEU A 226 11.16 2.71 5.62
C LEU A 226 12.05 3.78 4.98
N LYS A 227 12.85 4.50 5.77
CA LYS A 227 13.82 5.48 5.26
C LYS A 227 14.86 4.83 4.35
N ALA A 228 15.40 3.68 4.75
CA ALA A 228 16.34 2.91 3.93
C ALA A 228 15.71 2.40 2.63
N PHE A 229 14.45 1.91 2.67
CA PHE A 229 13.70 1.50 1.49
C PHE A 229 13.52 2.65 0.49
N ILE A 230 13.17 3.85 0.98
CA ILE A 230 12.97 5.02 0.11
C ILE A 230 14.33 5.49 -0.45
N ALA A 231 15.30 5.73 0.42
CA ALA A 231 16.61 6.28 0.03
C ALA A 231 17.44 5.32 -0.83
N GLY A 232 17.30 4.00 -0.63
CA GLY A 232 18.10 2.99 -1.33
C GLY A 232 17.67 2.71 -2.76
N THR A 233 16.41 3.00 -3.13
CA THR A 233 15.88 2.62 -4.45
C THR A 233 15.19 3.77 -5.20
N PHE A 234 14.62 4.74 -4.48
CA PHE A 234 13.72 5.74 -5.07
C PHE A 234 14.30 7.16 -4.94
N HIS A 235 15.42 7.40 -5.63
CA HIS A 235 16.06 8.71 -5.64
C HIS A 235 15.18 9.75 -6.35
N GLY A 236 15.09 10.96 -5.77
CA GLY A 236 14.33 12.06 -6.35
C GLY A 236 12.80 11.86 -6.31
N LEU A 237 12.32 11.13 -5.31
CA LEU A 237 10.89 10.90 -5.11
C LEU A 237 10.15 12.22 -4.81
N ASP A 238 9.20 12.59 -5.68
CA ASP A 238 8.33 13.73 -5.48
C ASP A 238 7.39 13.49 -4.27
N ARG A 239 7.25 14.51 -3.42
CA ARG A 239 6.40 14.50 -2.22
C ARG A 239 4.97 14.00 -2.49
N LYS A 240 4.37 14.43 -3.61
CA LYS A 240 3.00 14.04 -4.01
C LYS A 240 2.82 12.54 -4.24
N HIS A 241 3.90 11.79 -4.43
CA HIS A 241 3.86 10.35 -4.65
C HIS A 241 4.28 9.53 -3.43
N LEU A 242 4.76 10.17 -2.35
CA LEU A 242 5.34 9.49 -1.19
C LEU A 242 4.40 8.47 -0.56
N GLN A 243 3.09 8.80 -0.45
CA GLN A 243 2.08 7.89 0.10
C GLN A 243 2.08 6.52 -0.58
N ARG A 244 2.22 6.46 -1.91
CA ARG A 244 2.21 5.20 -2.66
C ARG A 244 3.37 4.28 -2.32
N TYR A 245 4.51 4.85 -1.91
CA TYR A 245 5.68 4.08 -1.48
C TYR A 245 5.52 3.64 -0.03
N PHE A 246 4.83 4.43 0.80
CA PHE A 246 4.38 4.01 2.11
C PHE A 246 3.43 2.81 2.01
N ASP A 247 2.47 2.85 1.10
CA ASP A 247 1.52 1.77 0.83
C ASP A 247 2.24 0.49 0.39
N GLU A 248 3.25 0.59 -0.49
CA GLU A 248 4.06 -0.55 -0.90
C GLU A 248 4.82 -1.14 0.28
N PHE A 249 5.47 -0.32 1.09
CA PHE A 249 6.21 -0.79 2.26
C PHE A 249 5.28 -1.46 3.28
N ALA A 250 4.16 -0.81 3.64
CA ALA A 250 3.16 -1.35 4.55
C ALA A 250 2.59 -2.69 4.07
N TYR A 251 2.18 -2.76 2.80
CA TYR A 251 1.65 -3.98 2.20
C TYR A 251 2.60 -5.16 2.33
N ARG A 252 3.89 -4.96 2.06
CA ARG A 252 4.94 -5.98 2.16
C ARG A 252 5.19 -6.38 3.61
N PHE A 253 5.31 -5.39 4.50
CA PHE A 253 5.54 -5.63 5.92
C PHE A 253 4.40 -6.46 6.52
N ASN A 254 3.16 -6.10 6.23
CA ASN A 254 1.96 -6.76 6.74
C ASN A 254 1.81 -8.21 6.24
N ARG A 255 2.53 -8.58 5.17
CA ARG A 255 2.51 -9.93 4.58
C ARG A 255 3.85 -10.65 4.66
N ARG A 256 4.79 -10.16 5.50
CA ARG A 256 6.13 -10.75 5.62
C ARG A 256 6.15 -12.21 6.06
N LYS A 257 5.08 -12.67 6.75
CA LYS A 257 4.90 -14.08 7.14
C LYS A 257 4.41 -14.97 5.97
N PHE A 258 3.98 -14.39 4.84
CA PHE A 258 3.36 -15.08 3.70
C PHE A 258 4.16 -14.87 2.40
N GLN A 259 5.49 -14.93 2.46
CA GLN A 259 6.34 -14.58 1.32
C GLN A 259 6.11 -15.48 0.09
N SER A 260 5.89 -16.78 0.27
CA SER A 260 5.57 -17.72 -0.82
C SER A 260 4.25 -17.43 -1.52
N GLU A 261 3.31 -16.81 -0.82
CA GLU A 261 1.97 -16.47 -1.34
C GLU A 261 1.85 -15.01 -1.79
N LEU A 262 2.91 -14.21 -1.65
CA LEU A 262 2.81 -12.76 -1.89
C LEU A 262 2.41 -12.44 -3.33
N PHE A 263 2.93 -13.19 -4.31
CA PHE A 263 2.59 -13.03 -5.71
C PHE A 263 1.09 -13.26 -6.01
N PRO A 264 0.49 -14.42 -5.69
CA PRO A 264 -0.94 -14.62 -5.94
C PRO A 264 -1.83 -13.68 -5.12
N ARG A 265 -1.45 -13.32 -3.90
CA ARG A 265 -2.16 -12.32 -3.09
C ARG A 265 -2.14 -10.93 -3.74
N LEU A 266 -1.00 -10.54 -4.30
CA LEU A 266 -0.87 -9.26 -4.99
C LEU A 266 -1.65 -9.24 -6.32
N LEU A 267 -1.62 -10.33 -7.09
CA LEU A 267 -2.47 -10.46 -8.29
C LEU A 267 -3.97 -10.35 -7.95
N LYS A 268 -4.41 -10.98 -6.86
CA LYS A 268 -5.79 -10.86 -6.38
C LYS A 268 -6.13 -9.41 -6.01
N ALA A 269 -5.24 -8.70 -5.33
CA ALA A 269 -5.41 -7.28 -5.05
C ALA A 269 -5.52 -6.45 -6.34
N CYS A 270 -4.66 -6.72 -7.34
CA CYS A 270 -4.70 -6.08 -8.65
C CYS A 270 -6.03 -6.30 -9.40
N LEU A 271 -6.65 -7.48 -9.26
CA LEU A 271 -7.96 -7.78 -9.84
C LEU A 271 -9.11 -7.10 -9.10
N SER A 272 -8.98 -6.92 -7.79
CA SER A 272 -10.04 -6.31 -6.95
C SER A 272 -10.02 -4.79 -6.99
N THR A 273 -8.93 -4.18 -7.46
CA THR A 273 -8.77 -2.73 -7.54
C THR A 273 -9.39 -2.18 -8.81
N SER A 274 -10.19 -1.15 -8.67
CA SER A 274 -10.83 -0.46 -9.79
C SER A 274 -9.80 0.19 -10.73
N THR A 275 -10.24 0.42 -11.97
CA THR A 275 -9.43 1.11 -12.98
C THR A 275 -9.00 2.50 -12.49
N VAL A 276 -7.72 2.81 -12.65
CA VAL A 276 -7.16 4.12 -12.38
C VAL A 276 -6.49 4.68 -13.63
N THR A 277 -6.73 5.96 -13.91
CA THR A 277 -6.20 6.65 -15.09
C THR A 277 -4.81 7.25 -14.82
N TYR A 278 -4.05 7.50 -15.88
CA TYR A 278 -2.77 8.20 -15.79
C TYR A 278 -2.91 9.58 -15.12
N LYS A 279 -3.96 10.36 -15.48
CA LYS A 279 -4.21 11.67 -14.86
C LYS A 279 -4.35 11.59 -13.33
N GLN A 280 -5.12 10.62 -12.84
CA GLN A 280 -5.28 10.39 -11.40
C GLN A 280 -3.96 9.98 -10.72
N LEU A 281 -3.12 9.24 -11.42
CA LEU A 281 -1.83 8.81 -10.87
C LEU A 281 -0.79 9.94 -10.82
N VAL A 282 -0.79 10.84 -11.80
CA VAL A 282 0.16 11.97 -11.87
C VAL A 282 -0.23 13.12 -10.95
N ALA A 283 -1.53 13.33 -10.73
CA ALA A 283 -2.01 14.36 -9.81
C ALA A 283 -1.51 14.17 -8.36
N GLY A 284 -1.15 12.93 -7.99
CA GLY A 284 -0.79 12.60 -6.62
C GLY A 284 -2.04 12.21 -5.80
N LEU A 285 -1.81 11.97 -4.53
CA LEU A 285 -2.87 11.71 -3.53
C LEU A 285 -3.10 12.97 -2.73
#